data_e7b29e670a2f442e927bfe450f04bb5d
#
_entry.id   e7b29e670a2f442e927bfe450f04bb5d
#
_cell.length_a   1.000
_cell.length_b   1.000
_cell.length_c   1.000
_cell.angle_alpha   90.00
_cell.angle_beta   90.00
_cell.angle_gamma   90.00
#
_symmetry.space_group_name_H-M   'P 1'
#
loop_
_entity.id
_entity.type
_entity.pdbx_description
1 polymer ?
#
loop_
_entity_poly.entity_id
_entity_poly.type
_entity_poly.pdbx_seq_one_letter_code
_entity_poly.pdbx_strand_id
1 'polypeptide(L)'
;MKGGDDMKKITFAALLILAAFAVCAWSAKGSEGTRPPAEAGAPAATPTVEVVEPPQVSTEPAEPAWAEYEATAYCSCEKCCGTWAENRPDGIVYTASGAVAQEGVTIAADWDVLPPGTVVYIDGLGERVVQDRGGAIKGNTVDVYFEDHDEALVFGRQTVRLYIVEGGDGP
;
A
#
# COMPACT_ATOMS: atom_id res chain seq x y z
N MET A 1 -5.31 -0.98 -55.32
CA MET A 1 -4.57 0.30 -55.33
C MET A 1 -4.36 0.67 -53.92
N LYS A 2 -3.13 0.43 -53.45
CA LYS A 2 -2.10 1.35 -52.95
C LYS A 2 -2.64 2.21 -51.81
N GLY A 3 -2.18 2.17 -50.67
CA GLY A 3 -0.96 2.06 -49.88
C GLY A 3 -1.19 2.93 -48.70
N GLY A 4 -0.57 2.89 -47.65
CA GLY A 4 0.79 2.83 -47.32
C GLY A 4 1.01 2.65 -45.82
N ASP A 5 2.06 1.96 -45.58
CA ASP A 5 2.80 1.89 -44.34
C ASP A 5 3.15 3.26 -43.79
N ASP A 6 2.87 3.47 -42.47
CA ASP A 6 3.60 4.46 -41.71
C ASP A 6 4.03 3.85 -40.37
N MET A 7 5.10 3.06 -40.45
CA MET A 7 5.90 2.64 -39.29
C MET A 7 6.66 3.87 -38.80
N LYS A 8 6.14 4.57 -37.80
CA LYS A 8 6.91 5.59 -37.08
C LYS A 8 7.82 4.90 -36.06
N LYS A 9 9.09 4.75 -36.49
CA LYS A 9 10.22 4.35 -35.66
C LYS A 9 10.40 5.38 -34.55
N ILE A 10 10.07 5.02 -33.31
CA ILE A 10 10.44 5.81 -32.14
C ILE A 10 11.85 5.37 -31.72
N THR A 11 12.80 6.25 -32.00
CA THR A 11 14.21 6.11 -31.64
C THR A 11 14.37 6.27 -30.12
N PHE A 12 14.87 5.23 -29.47
CA PHE A 12 15.29 5.31 -28.07
C PHE A 12 16.53 6.20 -27.95
N ALA A 13 16.39 7.36 -27.35
CA ALA A 13 17.53 8.16 -26.86
C ALA A 13 17.80 7.78 -25.40
N ALA A 14 18.84 7.01 -25.18
CA ALA A 14 19.38 6.71 -23.87
C ALA A 14 20.06 7.96 -23.31
N LEU A 15 19.53 8.54 -22.25
CA LEU A 15 20.17 9.62 -21.49
C LEU A 15 20.87 9.01 -20.28
N LEU A 16 22.19 8.88 -20.38
CA LEU A 16 23.11 8.54 -19.27
C LEU A 16 23.27 9.76 -18.36
N ILE A 17 22.74 9.72 -17.15
CA ILE A 17 23.04 10.71 -16.11
C ILE A 17 24.07 10.09 -15.16
N LEU A 18 25.31 10.58 -15.26
CA LEU A 18 26.41 10.36 -14.32
C LEU A 18 26.16 11.21 -13.08
N ALA A 19 25.81 10.60 -11.93
CA ALA A 19 25.82 11.27 -10.64
C ALA A 19 27.19 11.07 -9.96
N ALA A 20 27.93 12.18 -9.82
CA ALA A 20 29.18 12.25 -9.09
C ALA A 20 28.94 12.18 -7.59
N PHE A 21 29.52 11.20 -6.89
CA PHE A 21 29.57 11.11 -5.44
C PHE A 21 30.64 12.10 -4.91
N ALA A 22 30.19 13.11 -4.19
CA ALA A 22 31.07 13.96 -3.38
C ALA A 22 31.19 13.33 -1.98
N VAL A 23 32.34 12.77 -1.69
CA VAL A 23 32.73 12.29 -0.37
C VAL A 23 33.18 13.50 0.47
N CYS A 24 32.41 13.88 1.49
CA CYS A 24 32.81 14.87 2.49
C CYS A 24 33.48 14.14 3.63
N ALA A 25 34.83 14.20 3.65
CA ALA A 25 35.66 13.75 4.76
C ALA A 25 35.60 14.82 5.88
N TRP A 26 35.05 14.47 7.04
CA TRP A 26 35.10 15.30 8.23
C TRP A 26 36.30 14.89 9.08
N SER A 27 37.28 15.78 9.13
CA SER A 27 38.49 15.66 9.94
C SER A 27 38.19 16.06 11.38
N ALA A 28 38.31 15.13 12.31
CA ALA A 28 38.25 15.40 13.74
C ALA A 28 39.62 15.88 14.23
N LYS A 29 39.70 17.13 14.71
CA LYS A 29 40.84 17.63 15.47
C LYS A 29 40.65 17.29 16.94
N GLY A 30 41.61 16.55 17.49
CA GLY A 30 41.75 16.33 18.92
C GLY A 30 42.15 17.57 19.68
N SER A 31 41.68 17.67 20.91
CA SER A 31 42.25 18.58 21.92
C SER A 31 42.59 17.73 23.16
N GLU A 32 43.87 17.62 23.41
CA GLU A 32 44.43 17.11 24.67
C GLU A 32 44.12 18.10 25.79
N GLY A 33 43.48 17.64 26.85
CA GLY A 33 43.25 18.36 28.10
C GLY A 33 43.85 17.58 29.26
N THR A 34 44.88 18.16 29.80
CA THR A 34 45.75 17.78 30.90
C THR A 34 45.00 17.38 32.19
N ARG A 35 45.41 16.27 32.79
CA ARG A 35 44.98 15.76 34.08
C ARG A 35 45.82 16.32 35.20
N PRO A 36 45.29 16.85 36.33
CA PRO A 36 46.02 17.00 37.58
C PRO A 36 45.80 15.78 38.52
N PRO A 37 46.71 15.58 39.51
CA PRO A 37 46.87 14.32 40.22
C PRO A 37 45.92 14.14 41.41
N ALA A 38 45.85 12.86 41.86
CA ALA A 38 45.02 12.30 42.89
C ALA A 38 45.27 12.88 44.28
N GLU A 39 44.17 12.99 45.04
CA GLU A 39 44.24 13.06 46.52
C GLU A 39 43.32 11.97 47.10
N ALA A 40 43.88 11.22 48.07
CA ALA A 40 43.30 10.08 48.72
C ALA A 40 42.33 10.52 49.82
N GLY A 41 41.06 10.06 49.75
CA GLY A 41 40.09 10.22 50.82
C GLY A 41 39.31 8.93 51.01
N ALA A 42 39.26 8.51 52.29
CA ALA A 42 38.76 7.23 52.82
C ALA A 42 37.28 6.92 52.58
N PRO A 43 36.82 5.68 52.83
CA PRO A 43 35.58 5.13 52.31
C PRO A 43 34.35 5.56 53.08
N ALA A 44 33.40 6.18 52.40
CA ALA A 44 32.04 6.37 52.90
C ALA A 44 31.11 5.35 52.23
N ALA A 45 30.34 4.67 53.04
CA ALA A 45 29.37 3.65 52.64
C ALA A 45 28.38 4.20 51.62
N THR A 46 28.34 3.59 50.45
CA THR A 46 27.38 3.86 49.40
C THR A 46 26.05 3.17 49.75
N PRO A 47 24.92 3.89 49.82
CA PRO A 47 23.61 3.24 49.76
C PRO A 47 23.44 2.66 48.33
N THR A 48 23.19 1.37 48.26
CA THR A 48 22.79 0.67 47.04
C THR A 48 21.44 1.25 46.62
N VAL A 49 21.48 2.15 45.66
CA VAL A 49 20.27 2.58 44.95
C VAL A 49 19.96 1.45 43.96
N GLU A 50 18.90 0.70 44.27
CA GLU A 50 18.29 -0.25 43.34
C GLU A 50 17.77 0.56 42.16
N VAL A 51 18.48 0.51 41.05
CA VAL A 51 18.05 1.11 39.80
C VAL A 51 16.90 0.25 39.29
N VAL A 52 15.69 0.69 39.62
CA VAL A 52 14.47 0.16 38.98
C VAL A 52 14.54 0.62 37.54
N GLU A 53 14.94 -0.30 36.67
CA GLU A 53 14.92 -0.12 35.21
C GLU A 53 13.47 0.18 34.80
N PRO A 54 13.18 1.31 34.13
CA PRO A 54 11.81 1.58 33.72
C PRO A 54 11.36 0.49 32.74
N PRO A 55 10.07 0.07 32.77
CA PRO A 55 9.58 -0.97 31.90
C PRO A 55 9.87 -0.57 30.44
N GLN A 56 10.67 -1.40 29.79
CA GLN A 56 10.96 -1.27 28.36
C GLN A 56 9.63 -1.49 27.63
N VAL A 57 8.96 -0.40 27.27
CA VAL A 57 7.86 -0.44 26.31
C VAL A 57 8.50 -0.75 24.96
N SER A 58 8.50 -2.03 24.60
CA SER A 58 8.87 -2.46 23.25
C SER A 58 7.82 -1.91 22.30
N THR A 59 8.09 -0.78 21.69
CA THR A 59 7.36 -0.26 20.51
C THR A 59 7.82 -1.00 19.27
N GLU A 60 7.71 -2.32 19.29
CA GLU A 60 7.76 -3.09 18.06
C GLU A 60 6.44 -2.80 17.32
N PRO A 61 6.47 -2.35 16.04
CA PRO A 61 5.25 -2.13 15.30
C PRO A 61 4.46 -3.44 15.31
N ALA A 62 3.21 -3.40 15.79
CA ALA A 62 2.36 -4.58 15.79
C ALA A 62 2.26 -5.09 14.34
N GLU A 63 2.57 -6.37 14.13
CA GLU A 63 2.38 -7.03 12.85
C GLU A 63 0.94 -6.80 12.37
N PRO A 64 0.71 -6.46 11.08
CA PRO A 64 -0.63 -6.24 10.58
C PRO A 64 -1.49 -7.49 10.75
N ALA A 65 -2.76 -7.30 11.13
CA ALA A 65 -3.71 -8.38 11.30
C ALA A 65 -4.20 -8.88 9.93
N TRP A 66 -3.48 -9.83 9.37
CA TRP A 66 -3.83 -10.46 8.10
C TRP A 66 -5.09 -11.33 8.21
N ALA A 67 -5.99 -11.21 7.24
CA ALA A 67 -7.17 -12.05 7.09
C ALA A 67 -7.22 -12.64 5.67
N GLU A 68 -7.77 -13.86 5.54
CA GLU A 68 -7.97 -14.52 4.25
C GLU A 68 -9.32 -14.10 3.64
N TYR A 69 -9.28 -13.76 2.36
CA TYR A 69 -10.43 -13.39 1.55
C TYR A 69 -10.41 -14.16 0.23
N GLU A 70 -11.60 -14.42 -0.31
CA GLU A 70 -11.75 -14.82 -1.70
C GLU A 70 -11.71 -13.57 -2.57
N ALA A 71 -10.79 -13.51 -3.53
CA ALA A 71 -10.73 -12.44 -4.51
C ALA A 71 -11.20 -12.94 -5.86
N THR A 72 -12.10 -12.16 -6.47
CA THR A 72 -12.51 -12.28 -7.86
C THR A 72 -12.15 -11.01 -8.62
N ALA A 73 -12.40 -10.97 -9.92
CA ALA A 73 -12.15 -9.80 -10.74
C ALA A 73 -13.34 -9.47 -11.62
N TYR A 74 -13.55 -8.19 -11.83
CA TYR A 74 -14.57 -7.69 -12.73
C TYR A 74 -14.04 -6.50 -13.56
N CYS A 75 -14.69 -6.27 -14.69
CA CYS A 75 -14.50 -5.08 -15.48
C CYS A 75 -15.84 -4.41 -15.74
N SER A 76 -15.81 -3.27 -16.38
CA SER A 76 -17.01 -2.50 -16.67
C SER A 76 -17.85 -3.01 -17.86
N CYS A 77 -17.49 -4.12 -18.51
CA CYS A 77 -18.21 -4.63 -19.68
C CYS A 77 -19.56 -5.26 -19.33
N GLU A 78 -20.41 -5.46 -20.35
CA GLU A 78 -21.72 -6.07 -20.20
C GLU A 78 -21.68 -7.49 -19.59
N LYS A 79 -20.64 -8.28 -19.89
CA LYS A 79 -20.47 -9.63 -19.36
C LYS A 79 -20.27 -9.64 -17.85
N CYS A 80 -19.55 -8.65 -17.30
CA CYS A 80 -19.30 -8.53 -15.87
C CYS A 80 -20.41 -7.77 -15.15
N CYS A 81 -20.89 -6.67 -15.73
CA CYS A 81 -21.82 -5.74 -15.08
C CYS A 81 -23.28 -5.88 -15.55
N GLY A 82 -23.55 -6.70 -16.57
CA GLY A 82 -24.89 -6.82 -17.13
C GLY A 82 -25.46 -5.47 -17.56
N THR A 83 -26.72 -5.18 -17.19
CA THR A 83 -27.40 -3.92 -17.53
C THR A 83 -26.74 -2.67 -16.94
N TRP A 84 -25.95 -2.79 -15.88
CA TRP A 84 -25.20 -1.69 -15.30
C TRP A 84 -24.11 -1.17 -16.24
N ALA A 85 -23.65 -2.00 -17.20
CA ALA A 85 -22.69 -1.57 -18.21
C ALA A 85 -23.19 -0.45 -19.12
N GLU A 86 -24.52 -0.31 -19.27
CA GLU A 86 -25.15 0.75 -20.09
C GLU A 86 -25.33 2.06 -19.31
N ASN A 87 -25.31 2.01 -17.97
CA ASN A 87 -25.52 3.19 -17.13
C ASN A 87 -24.21 3.97 -16.93
N ARG A 88 -23.76 4.64 -17.98
CA ARG A 88 -22.50 5.40 -18.01
C ARG A 88 -22.71 6.78 -18.58
N PRO A 89 -23.16 7.74 -17.74
CA PRO A 89 -23.22 9.13 -18.18
C PRO A 89 -21.82 9.58 -18.60
N ASP A 90 -21.72 10.14 -19.78
CA ASP A 90 -20.47 10.63 -20.37
C ASP A 90 -19.36 9.56 -20.57
N GLY A 91 -19.71 8.28 -20.59
CA GLY A 91 -18.77 7.17 -20.72
C GLY A 91 -17.98 6.86 -19.44
N ILE A 92 -18.32 7.51 -18.33
CA ILE A 92 -17.63 7.32 -17.05
C ILE A 92 -18.23 6.13 -16.29
N VAL A 93 -17.38 5.27 -15.74
CA VAL A 93 -17.76 4.14 -14.89
C VAL A 93 -17.80 4.60 -13.43
N TYR A 94 -19.01 4.73 -12.88
CA TYR A 94 -19.19 5.04 -11.47
C TYR A 94 -19.43 3.79 -10.67
N THR A 95 -18.82 3.74 -9.49
CA THR A 95 -19.02 2.69 -8.48
C THR A 95 -20.27 2.95 -7.65
N ALA A 96 -20.64 2.02 -6.80
CA ALA A 96 -21.79 2.17 -5.90
C ALA A 96 -21.61 3.30 -4.86
N SER A 97 -20.38 3.68 -4.53
CA SER A 97 -20.09 4.84 -3.66
C SER A 97 -20.16 6.18 -4.40
N GLY A 98 -20.31 6.17 -5.73
CA GLY A 98 -20.25 7.36 -6.56
C GLY A 98 -18.84 7.78 -6.99
N ALA A 99 -17.81 7.06 -6.58
CA ALA A 99 -16.44 7.25 -7.08
C ALA A 99 -16.33 6.77 -8.54
N VAL A 100 -15.35 7.28 -9.26
CA VAL A 100 -14.99 6.75 -10.58
C VAL A 100 -14.19 5.47 -10.38
N ALA A 101 -14.61 4.37 -11.04
CA ALA A 101 -13.87 3.13 -10.99
C ALA A 101 -12.48 3.29 -11.63
N GLN A 102 -11.46 2.81 -10.95
CA GLN A 102 -10.08 2.96 -11.38
C GLN A 102 -9.30 1.66 -11.12
N GLU A 103 -8.64 1.17 -12.16
CA GLU A 103 -7.75 0.02 -12.01
C GLU A 103 -6.59 0.34 -11.07
N GLY A 104 -6.18 -0.65 -10.30
CA GLY A 104 -5.15 -0.46 -9.28
C GLY A 104 -5.62 0.24 -8.00
N VAL A 105 -6.88 0.73 -7.95
CA VAL A 105 -7.45 1.42 -6.80
C VAL A 105 -8.73 0.76 -6.33
N THR A 106 -9.71 0.58 -7.22
CA THR A 106 -11.07 0.20 -6.87
C THR A 106 -11.22 -1.29 -6.59
N ILE A 107 -11.86 -1.62 -5.47
CA ILE A 107 -12.43 -2.95 -5.21
C ILE A 107 -13.89 -2.84 -4.80
N ALA A 108 -14.66 -3.89 -5.10
CA ALA A 108 -15.95 -4.13 -4.49
C ALA A 108 -15.81 -5.05 -3.28
N ALA A 109 -16.62 -4.82 -2.25
CA ALA A 109 -16.66 -5.63 -1.04
C ALA A 109 -18.06 -5.66 -0.44
N ASP A 110 -18.25 -6.51 0.57
CA ASP A 110 -19.43 -6.43 1.42
C ASP A 110 -19.30 -5.26 2.39
N TRP A 111 -20.15 -4.25 2.24
CA TRP A 111 -20.09 -3.05 3.07
C TRP A 111 -20.44 -3.27 4.54
N ASP A 112 -21.05 -4.41 4.86
CA ASP A 112 -21.29 -4.82 6.25
C ASP A 112 -19.98 -5.33 6.93
N VAL A 113 -18.96 -5.69 6.13
CA VAL A 113 -17.66 -6.21 6.59
C VAL A 113 -16.54 -5.16 6.36
N LEU A 114 -16.50 -4.60 5.15
CA LEU A 114 -15.56 -3.56 4.74
C LEU A 114 -16.36 -2.37 4.19
N PRO A 115 -16.66 -1.37 5.02
CA PRO A 115 -17.40 -0.18 4.60
C PRO A 115 -16.75 0.57 3.44
N PRO A 116 -17.52 1.33 2.65
CA PRO A 116 -16.96 2.15 1.58
C PRO A 116 -15.96 3.16 2.14
N GLY A 117 -14.86 3.38 1.41
CA GLY A 117 -13.73 4.20 1.84
C GLY A 117 -12.66 3.45 2.63
N THR A 118 -12.91 2.22 3.07
CA THR A 118 -11.88 1.39 3.71
C THR A 118 -10.70 1.19 2.75
N VAL A 119 -9.50 1.47 3.24
CA VAL A 119 -8.25 1.16 2.53
C VAL A 119 -7.71 -0.17 3.06
N VAL A 120 -7.50 -1.11 2.17
CA VAL A 120 -6.93 -2.42 2.48
C VAL A 120 -5.63 -2.61 1.70
N TYR A 121 -4.67 -3.29 2.30
CA TYR A 121 -3.51 -3.80 1.59
C TYR A 121 -3.74 -5.28 1.26
N ILE A 122 -3.68 -5.62 0.00
CA ILE A 122 -3.84 -6.99 -0.51
C ILE A 122 -2.47 -7.53 -0.92
N ASP A 123 -2.11 -8.69 -0.37
CA ASP A 123 -0.83 -9.34 -0.69
C ASP A 123 -0.69 -9.60 -2.20
N GLY A 124 0.40 -9.13 -2.79
CA GLY A 124 0.64 -9.22 -4.23
C GLY A 124 -0.05 -8.16 -5.10
N LEU A 125 -1.03 -7.41 -4.57
CA LEU A 125 -1.74 -6.37 -5.33
C LEU A 125 -1.48 -4.95 -4.80
N GLY A 126 -1.07 -4.82 -3.52
CA GLY A 126 -0.89 -3.52 -2.88
C GLY A 126 -2.19 -2.91 -2.34
N GLU A 127 -2.16 -1.60 -2.09
CA GLU A 127 -3.30 -0.89 -1.51
C GLU A 127 -4.47 -0.80 -2.49
N ARG A 128 -5.67 -0.98 -1.94
CA ARG A 128 -6.95 -0.85 -2.65
C ARG A 128 -7.96 -0.14 -1.77
N VAL A 129 -8.91 0.53 -2.41
CA VAL A 129 -9.99 1.26 -1.73
C VAL A 129 -11.31 0.58 -2.02
N VAL A 130 -12.09 0.31 -0.99
CA VAL A 130 -13.46 -0.18 -1.11
C VAL A 130 -14.34 0.96 -1.62
N GLN A 131 -14.72 0.91 -2.88
CA GLN A 131 -15.55 1.92 -3.53
C GLN A 131 -16.81 1.33 -4.14
N ASP A 132 -16.85 0.01 -4.32
CA ASP A 132 -17.97 -0.63 -4.99
C ASP A 132 -18.55 -1.77 -4.14
N ARG A 133 -19.69 -2.27 -4.55
CA ARG A 133 -20.34 -3.47 -3.99
C ARG A 133 -21.05 -4.25 -5.08
N GLY A 134 -21.05 -5.57 -4.93
CA GLY A 134 -21.84 -6.47 -5.79
C GLY A 134 -22.85 -7.27 -5.00
N GLY A 135 -23.96 -7.62 -5.63
CA GLY A 135 -24.97 -8.46 -4.98
C GLY A 135 -24.45 -9.83 -4.55
N ALA A 136 -23.47 -10.37 -5.28
CA ALA A 136 -22.81 -11.63 -5.00
C ALA A 136 -21.57 -11.50 -4.10
N ILE A 137 -21.07 -10.28 -3.87
CA ILE A 137 -19.88 -10.02 -3.06
C ILE A 137 -20.32 -9.90 -1.60
N LYS A 138 -20.10 -10.97 -0.81
CA LYS A 138 -20.58 -11.10 0.55
C LYS A 138 -19.51 -11.70 1.48
N GLY A 139 -19.55 -11.23 2.75
CA GLY A 139 -18.62 -11.69 3.77
C GLY A 139 -17.17 -11.40 3.40
N ASN A 140 -16.29 -12.38 3.56
CA ASN A 140 -14.87 -12.26 3.24
C ASN A 140 -14.59 -12.47 1.74
N THR A 141 -15.32 -11.74 0.88
CA THR A 141 -15.10 -11.73 -0.58
C THR A 141 -14.83 -10.32 -1.04
N VAL A 142 -13.85 -10.15 -1.91
CA VAL A 142 -13.54 -8.89 -2.60
C VAL A 142 -13.54 -9.11 -4.10
N ASP A 143 -13.87 -8.08 -4.87
CA ASP A 143 -13.89 -8.13 -6.33
C ASP A 143 -13.03 -6.99 -6.88
N VAL A 144 -11.94 -7.33 -7.55
CA VAL A 144 -10.92 -6.39 -7.99
C VAL A 144 -11.30 -5.84 -9.35
N TYR A 145 -11.31 -4.50 -9.48
CA TYR A 145 -11.62 -3.84 -10.73
C TYR A 145 -10.43 -3.85 -11.70
N PHE A 146 -10.69 -4.23 -12.95
CA PHE A 146 -9.80 -4.13 -14.09
C PHE A 146 -10.49 -3.34 -15.20
N GLU A 147 -9.73 -2.60 -15.98
CA GLU A 147 -10.27 -1.91 -17.16
C GLU A 147 -10.51 -2.90 -18.29
N ASP A 148 -9.62 -3.88 -18.44
CA ASP A 148 -9.67 -4.89 -19.48
C ASP A 148 -10.37 -6.18 -19.02
N HIS A 149 -11.23 -6.74 -19.90
CA HIS A 149 -11.97 -7.96 -19.60
C HIS A 149 -11.08 -9.20 -19.55
N ASP A 150 -10.12 -9.29 -20.44
CA ASP A 150 -9.25 -10.48 -20.54
C ASP A 150 -8.26 -10.50 -19.37
N GLU A 151 -7.80 -9.34 -18.88
CA GLU A 151 -7.02 -9.23 -17.65
C GLU A 151 -7.81 -9.68 -16.42
N ALA A 152 -9.08 -9.27 -16.31
CA ALA A 152 -9.98 -9.75 -15.26
C ALA A 152 -10.16 -11.28 -15.32
N LEU A 153 -10.29 -11.86 -16.52
CA LEU A 153 -10.39 -13.32 -16.69
C LEU A 153 -9.08 -14.03 -16.30
N VAL A 154 -7.93 -13.45 -16.61
CA VAL A 154 -6.61 -13.99 -16.22
C VAL A 154 -6.44 -13.98 -14.71
N PHE A 155 -6.86 -12.91 -14.04
CA PHE A 155 -6.86 -12.83 -12.58
C PHE A 155 -7.73 -13.92 -11.95
N GLY A 156 -8.94 -14.09 -12.47
CA GLY A 156 -9.87 -15.14 -12.11
C GLY A 156 -10.33 -15.08 -10.65
N ARG A 157 -10.38 -16.27 -10.01
CA ARG A 157 -10.75 -16.44 -8.59
C ARG A 157 -9.56 -17.04 -7.83
N GLN A 158 -9.21 -16.43 -6.70
CA GLN A 158 -8.09 -16.88 -5.88
C GLN A 158 -8.26 -16.48 -4.41
N THR A 159 -7.56 -17.16 -3.51
CA THR A 159 -7.47 -16.75 -2.11
C THR A 159 -6.34 -15.73 -1.97
N VAL A 160 -6.64 -14.62 -1.32
CA VAL A 160 -5.67 -13.57 -1.01
C VAL A 160 -5.64 -13.30 0.49
N ARG A 161 -4.53 -12.75 0.97
CA ARG A 161 -4.46 -12.19 2.32
C ARG A 161 -4.55 -10.68 2.22
N LEU A 162 -5.30 -10.07 3.11
CA LEU A 162 -5.36 -8.62 3.22
C LEU A 162 -5.39 -8.19 4.68
N TYR A 163 -5.04 -6.93 4.91
CA TYR A 163 -5.26 -6.25 6.19
C TYR A 163 -5.79 -4.83 5.94
N ILE A 164 -6.49 -4.29 6.93
CA ILE A 164 -7.04 -2.94 6.86
C ILE A 164 -5.92 -1.94 7.21
N VAL A 165 -5.64 -1.01 6.29
CA VAL A 165 -4.71 0.10 6.48
C VAL A 165 -5.43 1.26 7.15
N GLU A 166 -6.63 1.60 6.64
CA GLU A 166 -7.46 2.68 7.15
C GLU A 166 -8.93 2.25 7.07
N GLY A 167 -9.67 2.45 8.16
CA GLY A 167 -11.10 2.14 8.21
C GLY A 167 -11.90 3.16 7.41
N GLY A 168 -12.91 2.68 6.66
CA GLY A 168 -13.86 3.54 5.98
C GLY A 168 -14.89 4.10 6.94
N ASP A 169 -15.38 5.30 6.64
CA ASP A 169 -16.57 5.85 7.26
C ASP A 169 -17.77 5.21 6.57
N GLY A 170 -18.42 4.27 7.24
CA GLY A 170 -19.68 3.70 6.75
C GLY A 170 -20.71 4.81 6.49
N PRO A 171 -21.75 4.50 5.67
CA PRO A 171 -22.81 5.44 5.39
C PRO A 171 -23.61 5.83 6.64
#